data_1e36295e5b4a5d1da70b2dfd7d138771
#
_entry.id   1e36295e5b4a5d1da70b2dfd7d138771
#
_cell.length_a   1.000
_cell.length_b   1.000
_cell.length_c   1.000
_cell.angle_alpha   90.00
_cell.angle_beta   90.00
_cell.angle_gamma   90.00
#
_symmetry.space_group_name_H-M   'P 1'
#
loop_
_entity.id
_entity.type
_entity.pdbx_description
1 polymer ?
#
loop_
_entity_poly.entity_id
_entity_poly.type
_entity_poly.pdbx_seq_one_letter_code
_entity_poly.pdbx_strand_id
1 'polypeptide(L)'
;MRIFVHTMYIYTILTETFCKNEQKDTVGAVIMKRTMEDFIIEVATEKHIPYIPEILKTIEDATKVRGTGIAKRKPEYIEQKIREGKAIIAMKADVFAGFCYIESWDHEKFVANSGLIVKPEFRGKGLAKAIKKKAFEISRSRFPNAKIFGLTTGAAVMKINTELGYVPVTFDELTSDPTFWKGCESCINYDILTRNNYTRCLCTGMLYRPVPKKVVVAYSGGLDTSFTVSYLAHEKGYEVYAACADTGGFSKEQLKQNEENALKLGAKKYITLDVTGEYYEKSIRYMIYGNVLRNGTYPVSVSSERIFQAMAIAKYAKEIGADAIAHGSTGAGNDQVRFDMTFMVMAPEMEIITLTRDMALSRQFEVDYLNAHGFPADFAKLKYSYNVGLWGTSICGGEILDSRQGLPEEAYLKQVEKTGSEEIALEFAQGTLVGVNGRKYTDGVKAIQAVEEIASPYGIGRDMHVGDTIIGIKGRVGFEAAAAMLIIAAHKFLEKFTLSKWQQYWKEQVAVWYGMFIHESQYLEPVMRDIEAMLESSQRNVNGTVVMKLSPKHFETVGVDSPDDLVKNKLGEYGEMQKGWTSDDAKGFIKVCSTPLRAYYLNHKDEAEKLEKEL
;
A
#
# COMPACT_ATOMS: atom_id res chain seq x y z
N MET A 1 -7.46 56.96 -4.80
CA MET A 1 -8.89 56.78 -4.38
C MET A 1 -9.85 56.43 -5.52
N ARG A 2 -9.56 56.74 -6.80
CA ARG A 2 -10.42 56.36 -7.97
C ARG A 2 -10.23 54.92 -8.47
N ILE A 3 -9.10 54.30 -8.25
CA ILE A 3 -8.81 52.90 -8.71
C ILE A 3 -9.46 51.87 -7.77
N PHE A 4 -9.61 52.16 -6.49
CA PHE A 4 -10.24 51.25 -5.51
C PHE A 4 -11.77 51.09 -5.67
N VAL A 5 -12.44 52.12 -6.15
CA VAL A 5 -13.90 52.10 -6.35
C VAL A 5 -14.28 51.27 -7.61
N HIS A 6 -13.42 51.28 -8.63
CA HIS A 6 -13.69 50.53 -9.87
C HIS A 6 -13.51 49.03 -9.69
N THR A 7 -12.55 48.62 -8.87
CA THR A 7 -12.30 47.20 -8.58
C THR A 7 -13.38 46.59 -7.71
N MET A 8 -13.94 47.34 -6.75
CA MET A 8 -15.09 46.88 -5.96
C MET A 8 -16.39 46.77 -6.79
N TYR A 9 -16.60 47.63 -7.78
CA TYR A 9 -17.79 47.55 -8.61
C TYR A 9 -17.80 46.36 -9.58
N ILE A 10 -16.63 45.99 -10.09
CA ILE A 10 -16.43 44.77 -10.90
C ILE A 10 -16.59 43.50 -10.06
N TYR A 11 -16.10 43.51 -8.81
CA TYR A 11 -16.26 42.37 -7.91
C TYR A 11 -17.72 42.14 -7.49
N THR A 12 -18.48 43.19 -7.31
CA THR A 12 -19.93 43.10 -6.96
C THR A 12 -20.76 42.60 -8.14
N ILE A 13 -20.44 43.02 -9.38
CA ILE A 13 -21.16 42.54 -10.57
C ILE A 13 -20.80 41.08 -10.89
N LEU A 14 -19.55 40.66 -10.69
CA LEU A 14 -19.14 39.26 -10.88
C LEU A 14 -19.72 38.33 -9.82
N THR A 15 -19.81 38.76 -8.55
CA THR A 15 -20.42 37.95 -7.49
C THR A 15 -21.95 37.86 -7.65
N GLU A 16 -22.64 38.91 -8.07
CA GLU A 16 -24.09 38.83 -8.35
C GLU A 16 -24.42 37.99 -9.58
N THR A 17 -23.57 37.98 -10.60
CA THR A 17 -23.75 37.12 -11.79
C THR A 17 -23.44 35.66 -11.49
N PHE A 18 -22.44 35.39 -10.64
CA PHE A 18 -22.10 34.04 -10.18
C PHE A 18 -23.21 33.47 -9.26
N CYS A 19 -23.68 34.22 -8.27
CA CYS A 19 -24.79 33.79 -7.41
C CYS A 19 -26.11 33.56 -8.17
N LYS A 20 -26.40 34.36 -9.23
CA LYS A 20 -27.60 34.13 -10.04
C LYS A 20 -27.51 32.89 -10.92
N ASN A 21 -26.33 32.50 -11.36
CA ASN A 21 -26.12 31.25 -12.10
C ASN A 21 -26.16 30.03 -11.18
N GLU A 22 -25.53 30.08 -10.00
CA GLU A 22 -25.62 28.98 -9.03
C GLU A 22 -27.05 28.77 -8.49
N GLN A 23 -27.83 29.85 -8.29
CA GLN A 23 -29.23 29.71 -7.88
C GLN A 23 -30.11 29.12 -8.99
N LYS A 24 -29.86 29.42 -10.29
CA LYS A 24 -30.60 28.80 -11.40
C LYS A 24 -30.25 27.33 -11.55
N ASP A 25 -28.98 26.95 -11.39
CA ASP A 25 -28.55 25.54 -11.44
C ASP A 25 -29.05 24.76 -10.22
N THR A 26 -29.08 25.38 -9.04
CA THR A 26 -29.60 24.74 -7.81
C THR A 26 -31.12 24.59 -7.85
N VAL A 27 -31.85 25.59 -8.31
CA VAL A 27 -33.32 25.50 -8.46
C VAL A 27 -33.70 24.52 -9.57
N GLY A 28 -32.97 24.52 -10.70
CA GLY A 28 -33.13 23.53 -11.77
C GLY A 28 -32.82 22.11 -11.29
N ALA A 29 -31.78 21.90 -10.50
CA ALA A 29 -31.42 20.61 -9.92
C ALA A 29 -32.44 20.13 -8.86
N VAL A 30 -32.97 21.03 -8.05
CA VAL A 30 -34.02 20.72 -7.04
C VAL A 30 -35.35 20.39 -7.71
N ILE A 31 -35.75 21.12 -8.77
CA ILE A 31 -36.95 20.81 -9.55
C ILE A 31 -36.77 19.49 -10.29
N MET A 32 -35.61 19.23 -10.90
CA MET A 32 -35.29 17.94 -11.53
C MET A 32 -35.31 16.78 -10.53
N LYS A 33 -34.80 16.97 -9.31
CA LYS A 33 -34.82 15.97 -8.27
C LYS A 33 -36.24 15.62 -7.82
N ARG A 34 -37.12 16.61 -7.62
CA ARG A 34 -38.53 16.40 -7.25
C ARG A 34 -39.36 15.70 -8.33
N THR A 35 -39.09 15.95 -9.63
CA THR A 35 -39.83 15.30 -10.74
C THR A 35 -39.33 13.89 -11.04
N MET A 36 -38.15 13.50 -10.53
CA MET A 36 -37.58 12.16 -10.71
C MET A 36 -37.90 11.18 -9.57
N GLU A 37 -38.34 11.68 -8.41
CA GLU A 37 -38.67 10.84 -7.23
C GLU A 37 -39.78 9.82 -7.47
N ASP A 38 -40.63 10.03 -8.51
CA ASP A 38 -41.71 9.13 -8.90
C ASP A 38 -41.28 7.99 -9.85
N PHE A 39 -40.02 7.97 -10.37
CA PHE A 39 -39.58 6.96 -11.31
C PHE A 39 -38.56 6.00 -10.70
N ILE A 40 -38.81 4.71 -10.89
CA ILE A 40 -37.84 3.65 -10.56
C ILE A 40 -37.09 3.29 -11.84
N ILE A 41 -35.74 3.40 -11.82
CA ILE A 41 -34.86 3.05 -12.94
C ILE A 41 -33.94 1.93 -12.48
N GLU A 42 -34.19 0.74 -13.00
CA GLU A 42 -33.49 -0.45 -12.55
C GLU A 42 -33.10 -1.37 -13.72
N VAL A 43 -32.27 -2.37 -13.43
CA VAL A 43 -32.04 -3.49 -14.36
C VAL A 43 -33.33 -4.29 -14.45
N ALA A 44 -33.79 -4.49 -15.69
CA ALA A 44 -34.99 -5.27 -15.91
C ALA A 44 -34.78 -6.74 -15.53
N THR A 45 -35.79 -7.33 -14.89
CA THR A 45 -35.83 -8.72 -14.44
C THR A 45 -37.07 -9.41 -15.01
N GLU A 46 -37.26 -10.68 -14.75
CA GLU A 46 -38.39 -11.46 -15.26
C GLU A 46 -39.78 -10.85 -14.98
N LYS A 47 -39.92 -10.10 -13.87
CA LYS A 47 -41.16 -9.36 -13.56
C LYS A 47 -41.54 -8.34 -14.62
N HIS A 48 -40.59 -7.93 -15.49
CA HIS A 48 -40.81 -6.92 -16.52
C HIS A 48 -41.07 -7.52 -17.91
N ILE A 49 -41.02 -8.84 -18.08
CA ILE A 49 -41.36 -9.54 -19.34
C ILE A 49 -42.75 -9.18 -19.86
N PRO A 50 -43.80 -9.02 -19.03
CA PRO A 50 -45.11 -8.62 -19.49
C PRO A 50 -45.18 -7.26 -20.22
N TYR A 51 -44.20 -6.38 -20.02
CA TYR A 51 -44.14 -5.07 -20.67
C TYR A 51 -43.49 -5.09 -22.07
N ILE A 52 -43.00 -6.26 -22.54
CA ILE A 52 -42.35 -6.37 -23.86
C ILE A 52 -43.23 -5.85 -25.00
N PRO A 53 -44.56 -6.16 -25.11
CA PRO A 53 -45.42 -5.63 -26.15
C PRO A 53 -45.45 -4.10 -26.16
N GLU A 54 -45.47 -3.48 -24.97
CA GLU A 54 -45.49 -2.01 -24.83
C GLU A 54 -44.15 -1.36 -25.17
N ILE A 55 -43.02 -2.03 -24.80
CA ILE A 55 -41.66 -1.63 -25.20
C ILE A 55 -41.57 -1.62 -26.73
N LEU A 56 -41.94 -2.71 -27.37
CA LEU A 56 -41.88 -2.84 -28.85
C LEU A 56 -42.75 -1.80 -29.56
N LYS A 57 -43.98 -1.59 -29.10
CA LYS A 57 -44.88 -0.57 -29.63
C LYS A 57 -44.24 0.82 -29.48
N THR A 58 -43.66 1.16 -28.36
CA THR A 58 -43.00 2.46 -28.12
C THR A 58 -41.78 2.65 -29.05
N ILE A 59 -41.03 1.59 -29.33
CA ILE A 59 -39.92 1.60 -30.31
C ILE A 59 -40.46 1.89 -31.72
N GLU A 60 -41.52 1.19 -32.13
CA GLU A 60 -42.11 1.34 -33.47
C GLU A 60 -42.69 2.75 -33.66
N ASP A 61 -43.45 3.26 -32.71
CA ASP A 61 -44.02 4.59 -32.76
C ASP A 61 -42.95 5.69 -32.80
N ALA A 62 -41.87 5.52 -32.04
CA ALA A 62 -40.71 6.43 -32.05
C ALA A 62 -40.01 6.44 -33.42
N THR A 63 -39.96 5.32 -34.11
CA THR A 63 -39.37 5.19 -35.46
C THR A 63 -40.21 5.93 -36.52
N LYS A 64 -41.53 5.77 -36.47
CA LYS A 64 -42.47 6.45 -37.40
C LYS A 64 -42.39 7.97 -37.29
N VAL A 65 -42.29 8.50 -36.04
CA VAL A 65 -42.25 9.95 -35.80
C VAL A 65 -40.91 10.59 -36.22
N ARG A 66 -39.80 9.87 -36.09
CA ARG A 66 -38.47 10.41 -36.34
C ARG A 66 -37.97 10.24 -37.76
N GLY A 67 -38.61 9.39 -38.58
CA GLY A 67 -38.15 9.08 -39.94
C GLY A 67 -36.75 8.48 -40.03
N THR A 68 -36.18 8.01 -38.87
CA THR A 68 -34.84 7.49 -38.80
C THR A 68 -34.79 6.30 -37.84
N GLY A 69 -34.03 5.26 -38.19
CA GLY A 69 -34.24 3.93 -37.71
C GLY A 69 -33.70 3.62 -36.31
N ILE A 70 -34.62 3.35 -35.42
CA ILE A 70 -34.34 2.28 -34.44
C ILE A 70 -34.72 0.97 -35.14
N ALA A 71 -33.80 0.02 -35.25
CA ALA A 71 -34.06 -1.25 -35.92
C ALA A 71 -35.21 -2.01 -35.22
N LYS A 72 -36.07 -2.65 -36.03
CA LYS A 72 -37.16 -3.49 -35.51
C LYS A 72 -36.57 -4.61 -34.63
N ARG A 73 -37.23 -4.88 -33.52
CA ARG A 73 -36.81 -5.93 -32.56
C ARG A 73 -37.92 -7.00 -32.44
N LYS A 74 -37.50 -8.25 -32.28
CA LYS A 74 -38.42 -9.36 -31.98
C LYS A 74 -38.66 -9.43 -30.48
N PRO A 75 -39.84 -9.91 -30.02
CA PRO A 75 -40.13 -10.10 -28.59
C PRO A 75 -39.05 -10.94 -27.88
N GLU A 76 -38.66 -12.05 -28.49
CA GLU A 76 -37.70 -12.99 -27.96
C GLU A 76 -36.34 -12.35 -27.72
N TYR A 77 -35.96 -11.40 -28.57
CA TYR A 77 -34.70 -10.63 -28.44
C TYR A 77 -34.72 -9.74 -27.20
N ILE A 78 -35.80 -9.00 -26.96
CA ILE A 78 -35.94 -8.15 -25.75
C ILE A 78 -36.01 -9.01 -24.49
N GLU A 79 -36.75 -10.14 -24.54
CA GLU A 79 -36.80 -11.08 -23.44
C GLU A 79 -35.41 -11.61 -23.07
N GLN A 80 -34.60 -12.00 -24.05
CA GLN A 80 -33.22 -12.43 -23.82
C GLN A 80 -32.41 -11.35 -23.11
N LYS A 81 -32.49 -10.07 -23.53
CA LYS A 81 -31.76 -8.96 -22.88
C LYS A 81 -32.22 -8.77 -21.43
N ILE A 82 -33.49 -8.97 -21.13
CA ILE A 82 -34.04 -8.93 -19.77
C ILE A 82 -33.45 -10.06 -18.93
N ARG A 83 -33.50 -11.31 -19.41
CA ARG A 83 -33.00 -12.49 -18.69
C ARG A 83 -31.49 -12.44 -18.47
N GLU A 84 -30.74 -11.91 -19.42
CA GLU A 84 -29.28 -11.69 -19.29
C GLU A 84 -28.93 -10.51 -18.36
N GLY A 85 -29.94 -9.75 -17.85
CA GLY A 85 -29.72 -8.54 -17.05
C GLY A 85 -29.02 -7.42 -17.83
N LYS A 86 -29.14 -7.42 -19.15
CA LYS A 86 -28.59 -6.41 -20.08
C LYS A 86 -29.60 -5.33 -20.47
N ALA A 87 -30.79 -5.34 -19.91
CA ALA A 87 -31.86 -4.38 -20.16
C ALA A 87 -32.05 -3.45 -18.94
N ILE A 88 -32.32 -2.18 -19.19
CA ILE A 88 -32.64 -1.15 -18.21
C ILE A 88 -34.06 -0.68 -18.49
N ILE A 89 -34.90 -0.67 -17.47
CA ILE A 89 -36.27 -0.24 -17.52
C ILE A 89 -36.53 0.92 -16.56
N ALA A 90 -37.37 1.86 -16.99
CA ALA A 90 -37.90 2.91 -16.13
C ALA A 90 -39.38 2.70 -15.95
N MET A 91 -39.86 2.70 -14.71
CA MET A 91 -41.25 2.53 -14.31
C MET A 91 -41.72 3.73 -13.51
N LYS A 92 -42.99 4.10 -13.68
CA LYS A 92 -43.72 4.98 -12.77
C LYS A 92 -44.86 4.19 -12.14
N ALA A 93 -44.73 3.79 -10.89
CA ALA A 93 -45.51 2.72 -10.29
C ALA A 93 -45.51 1.48 -11.24
N ASP A 94 -46.67 0.97 -11.65
CA ASP A 94 -46.80 -0.16 -12.57
C ASP A 94 -46.89 0.24 -14.06
N VAL A 95 -46.59 1.49 -14.39
CA VAL A 95 -46.62 1.98 -15.77
C VAL A 95 -45.23 2.01 -16.37
N PHE A 96 -45.06 1.35 -17.52
CA PHE A 96 -43.82 1.46 -18.30
C PHE A 96 -43.56 2.90 -18.76
N ALA A 97 -42.34 3.41 -18.51
CA ALA A 97 -41.98 4.78 -18.81
C ALA A 97 -40.83 4.91 -19.83
N GLY A 98 -39.89 3.98 -19.84
CA GLY A 98 -38.76 4.01 -20.76
C GLY A 98 -37.86 2.78 -20.69
N PHE A 99 -37.00 2.61 -21.69
CA PHE A 99 -36.19 1.42 -21.88
C PHE A 99 -34.85 1.71 -22.53
N CYS A 100 -33.85 0.90 -22.28
CA CYS A 100 -32.57 0.83 -22.95
C CYS A 100 -31.96 -0.55 -22.74
N TYR A 101 -31.06 -0.99 -23.62
CA TYR A 101 -30.31 -2.23 -23.40
C TYR A 101 -28.87 -2.09 -23.86
N ILE A 102 -28.00 -3.00 -23.40
CA ILE A 102 -26.59 -3.07 -23.74
C ILE A 102 -26.27 -4.36 -24.49
N GLU A 103 -25.28 -4.28 -25.38
CA GLU A 103 -24.79 -5.42 -26.17
C GLU A 103 -23.28 -5.33 -26.30
N SER A 104 -22.60 -6.48 -26.16
CA SER A 104 -21.16 -6.59 -26.36
C SER A 104 -20.84 -7.15 -27.74
N TRP A 105 -19.74 -6.66 -28.35
CA TRP A 105 -19.28 -6.96 -29.70
C TRP A 105 -17.76 -7.15 -29.72
N ASP A 106 -17.22 -7.83 -30.75
CA ASP A 106 -15.79 -8.07 -30.92
C ASP A 106 -15.12 -8.64 -29.64
N HIS A 107 -15.70 -9.73 -29.12
CA HIS A 107 -15.21 -10.36 -27.89
C HIS A 107 -15.12 -9.38 -26.71
N GLU A 108 -16.20 -8.63 -26.50
CA GLU A 108 -16.34 -7.64 -25.42
C GLU A 108 -15.41 -6.40 -25.52
N LYS A 109 -14.72 -6.18 -26.64
CA LYS A 109 -13.95 -4.95 -26.88
C LYS A 109 -14.83 -3.72 -27.05
N PHE A 110 -16.07 -3.91 -27.50
CA PHE A 110 -17.05 -2.85 -27.70
C PHE A 110 -18.38 -3.19 -27.01
N VAL A 111 -19.02 -2.17 -26.42
CA VAL A 111 -20.37 -2.27 -25.85
C VAL A 111 -21.26 -1.19 -26.46
N ALA A 112 -22.33 -1.61 -27.12
CA ALA A 112 -23.35 -0.70 -27.63
C ALA A 112 -24.41 -0.44 -26.56
N ASN A 113 -24.76 0.83 -26.34
CA ASN A 113 -25.96 1.21 -25.59
C ASN A 113 -27.07 1.54 -26.57
N SER A 114 -27.99 0.61 -26.73
CA SER A 114 -28.98 0.58 -27.82
C SER A 114 -30.41 0.73 -27.29
N GLY A 115 -31.33 1.12 -28.18
CA GLY A 115 -32.75 1.10 -27.91
C GLY A 115 -33.26 2.10 -26.88
N LEU A 116 -32.59 3.23 -26.66
CA LEU A 116 -33.03 4.25 -25.72
C LEU A 116 -34.36 4.88 -26.15
N ILE A 117 -35.43 4.60 -25.43
CA ILE A 117 -36.77 5.15 -25.65
C ILE A 117 -37.37 5.66 -24.35
N VAL A 118 -38.22 6.68 -24.46
CA VAL A 118 -39.07 7.20 -23.38
C VAL A 118 -40.44 7.46 -23.97
N LYS A 119 -41.49 7.00 -23.30
CA LYS A 119 -42.87 7.25 -23.68
C LYS A 119 -43.16 8.76 -23.81
N PRO A 120 -43.97 9.19 -24.77
CA PRO A 120 -44.23 10.60 -25.04
C PRO A 120 -44.64 11.41 -23.79
N GLU A 121 -45.53 10.88 -22.97
CA GLU A 121 -46.06 11.50 -21.77
C GLU A 121 -45.02 11.74 -20.64
N PHE A 122 -43.86 11.04 -20.70
CA PHE A 122 -42.80 11.15 -19.73
C PHE A 122 -41.57 11.89 -20.27
N ARG A 123 -41.60 12.40 -21.51
CA ARG A 123 -40.50 13.18 -22.09
C ARG A 123 -40.38 14.56 -21.39
N GLY A 124 -39.22 15.19 -21.55
CA GLY A 124 -38.93 16.49 -20.96
C GLY A 124 -38.61 16.50 -19.47
N LYS A 125 -38.69 15.33 -18.78
CA LYS A 125 -38.47 15.19 -17.33
C LYS A 125 -37.10 14.65 -16.95
N GLY A 126 -36.13 14.58 -17.87
CA GLY A 126 -34.78 14.05 -17.61
C GLY A 126 -34.64 12.52 -17.64
N LEU A 127 -35.74 11.79 -17.86
CA LEU A 127 -35.78 10.32 -17.78
C LEU A 127 -34.83 9.63 -18.77
N ALA A 128 -34.71 10.12 -20.01
CA ALA A 128 -33.75 9.57 -20.97
C ALA A 128 -32.29 9.67 -20.50
N LYS A 129 -31.93 10.79 -19.84
CA LYS A 129 -30.60 10.97 -19.24
C LYS A 129 -30.35 9.97 -18.13
N ALA A 130 -31.31 9.75 -17.25
CA ALA A 130 -31.19 8.82 -16.13
C ALA A 130 -31.09 7.36 -16.58
N ILE A 131 -31.91 6.94 -17.57
CA ILE A 131 -31.83 5.59 -18.17
C ILE A 131 -30.47 5.39 -18.85
N LYS A 132 -30.00 6.38 -19.64
CA LYS A 132 -28.71 6.30 -20.33
C LYS A 132 -27.54 6.26 -19.35
N LYS A 133 -27.60 7.04 -18.27
CA LYS A 133 -26.60 7.02 -17.20
C LYS A 133 -26.53 5.63 -16.56
N LYS A 134 -27.68 5.02 -16.25
CA LYS A 134 -27.73 3.65 -15.68
C LYS A 134 -27.17 2.61 -16.65
N ALA A 135 -27.50 2.70 -17.95
CA ALA A 135 -26.93 1.83 -18.99
C ALA A 135 -25.42 1.98 -19.11
N PHE A 136 -24.90 3.21 -19.03
CA PHE A 136 -23.48 3.51 -19.03
C PHE A 136 -22.76 2.92 -17.81
N GLU A 137 -23.32 3.10 -16.59
CA GLU A 137 -22.78 2.54 -15.34
C GLU A 137 -22.70 1.01 -15.39
N ILE A 138 -23.74 0.35 -15.89
CA ILE A 138 -23.76 -1.12 -16.05
C ILE A 138 -22.73 -1.56 -17.10
N SER A 139 -22.62 -0.85 -18.22
CA SER A 139 -21.62 -1.12 -19.24
C SER A 139 -20.19 -1.02 -18.67
N ARG A 140 -19.91 0.02 -17.88
CA ARG A 140 -18.61 0.20 -17.22
C ARG A 140 -18.32 -0.87 -16.16
N SER A 141 -19.32 -1.24 -15.37
CA SER A 141 -19.17 -2.26 -14.32
C SER A 141 -18.91 -3.66 -14.89
N ARG A 142 -19.65 -4.04 -15.95
CA ARG A 142 -19.53 -5.39 -16.54
C ARG A 142 -18.36 -5.52 -17.50
N PHE A 143 -18.03 -4.42 -18.20
CA PHE A 143 -17.03 -4.37 -19.29
C PHE A 143 -16.08 -3.19 -19.07
N PRO A 144 -15.25 -3.22 -18.01
CA PRO A 144 -14.45 -2.07 -17.60
C PRO A 144 -13.49 -1.54 -18.68
N ASN A 145 -13.01 -2.43 -19.55
CA ASN A 145 -12.04 -2.10 -20.60
C ASN A 145 -12.69 -1.85 -21.98
N ALA A 146 -13.99 -2.11 -22.12
CA ALA A 146 -14.68 -1.96 -23.38
C ALA A 146 -14.86 -0.49 -23.77
N LYS A 147 -14.71 -0.19 -25.06
CA LYS A 147 -15.17 1.06 -25.65
C LYS A 147 -16.71 1.02 -25.68
N ILE A 148 -17.36 2.05 -25.13
CA ILE A 148 -18.84 2.10 -25.13
C ILE A 148 -19.30 3.04 -26.24
N PHE A 149 -20.22 2.60 -27.06
CA PHE A 149 -20.68 3.39 -28.20
C PHE A 149 -22.18 3.39 -28.37
N GLY A 150 -22.65 4.29 -29.24
CA GLY A 150 -24.02 4.34 -29.67
C GLY A 150 -24.15 5.12 -30.96
N LEU A 151 -25.14 4.76 -31.80
CA LEU A 151 -25.52 5.48 -33.01
C LEU A 151 -26.76 6.31 -32.72
N THR A 152 -26.76 7.58 -33.10
CA THR A 152 -27.93 8.45 -32.91
C THR A 152 -28.04 9.52 -33.96
N THR A 153 -29.29 9.87 -34.31
CA THR A 153 -29.63 11.06 -35.13
C THR A 153 -30.17 12.21 -34.28
N GLY A 154 -30.37 11.98 -32.97
CA GLY A 154 -31.04 12.93 -32.09
C GLY A 154 -30.06 13.81 -31.30
N ALA A 155 -30.13 15.13 -31.51
CA ALA A 155 -29.29 16.09 -30.77
C ALA A 155 -29.40 15.97 -29.25
N ALA A 156 -30.57 15.64 -28.71
CA ALA A 156 -30.77 15.42 -27.27
C ALA A 156 -29.98 14.22 -26.77
N VAL A 157 -29.92 13.12 -27.54
CA VAL A 157 -29.12 11.92 -27.16
C VAL A 157 -27.64 12.21 -27.33
N MET A 158 -27.23 12.97 -28.35
CA MET A 158 -25.83 13.42 -28.52
C MET A 158 -25.39 14.23 -27.29
N LYS A 159 -26.21 15.17 -26.81
CA LYS A 159 -25.92 15.96 -25.61
C LYS A 159 -25.75 15.07 -24.38
N ILE A 160 -26.66 14.11 -24.16
CA ILE A 160 -26.57 13.14 -23.05
C ILE A 160 -25.27 12.32 -23.13
N ASN A 161 -24.92 11.85 -24.33
CA ASN A 161 -23.70 11.07 -24.53
C ASN A 161 -22.46 11.93 -24.29
N THR A 162 -22.40 13.18 -24.74
CA THR A 162 -21.28 14.10 -24.49
C THR A 162 -21.10 14.37 -22.98
N GLU A 163 -22.19 14.55 -22.26
CA GLU A 163 -22.16 14.72 -20.79
C GLU A 163 -21.65 13.46 -20.06
N LEU A 164 -21.73 12.27 -20.68
CA LEU A 164 -21.18 11.02 -20.19
C LEU A 164 -19.75 10.75 -20.71
N GLY A 165 -19.14 11.70 -21.42
CA GLY A 165 -17.77 11.59 -21.93
C GLY A 165 -17.63 10.90 -23.29
N TYR A 166 -18.72 10.65 -24.02
CA TYR A 166 -18.62 10.18 -25.40
C TYR A 166 -18.21 11.33 -26.32
N VAL A 167 -17.42 11.00 -27.32
CA VAL A 167 -17.05 11.92 -28.41
C VAL A 167 -17.63 11.46 -29.74
N PRO A 168 -17.99 12.38 -30.67
CA PRO A 168 -18.35 12.01 -32.03
C PRO A 168 -17.17 11.36 -32.75
N VAL A 169 -17.44 10.27 -33.49
CA VAL A 169 -16.42 9.49 -34.22
C VAL A 169 -16.97 9.04 -35.57
N THR A 170 -16.09 8.68 -36.48
CA THR A 170 -16.43 7.98 -37.74
C THR A 170 -16.73 6.50 -37.43
N PHE A 171 -17.41 5.80 -38.34
CA PHE A 171 -17.86 4.43 -38.06
C PHE A 171 -16.75 3.40 -38.12
N ASP A 172 -15.63 3.70 -38.75
CA ASP A 172 -14.41 2.90 -38.75
C ASP A 172 -13.73 2.82 -37.38
N GLU A 173 -14.04 3.72 -36.45
CA GLU A 173 -13.59 3.67 -35.07
C GLU A 173 -14.50 2.80 -34.17
N LEU A 174 -15.65 2.35 -34.67
CA LEU A 174 -16.60 1.49 -33.97
C LEU A 174 -16.29 0.02 -34.24
N THR A 175 -17.19 -0.87 -33.77
CA THR A 175 -17.03 -2.31 -33.98
C THR A 175 -17.02 -2.68 -35.46
N SER A 176 -16.13 -3.58 -35.85
CA SER A 176 -16.11 -4.14 -37.21
C SER A 176 -16.98 -5.39 -37.35
N ASP A 177 -17.67 -5.83 -36.28
CA ASP A 177 -18.51 -7.02 -36.30
C ASP A 177 -19.66 -6.90 -37.29
N PRO A 178 -19.72 -7.77 -38.34
CA PRO A 178 -20.78 -7.71 -39.35
C PRO A 178 -22.18 -7.90 -38.77
N THR A 179 -22.28 -8.61 -37.63
CA THR A 179 -23.56 -8.90 -36.97
C THR A 179 -24.17 -7.62 -36.39
N PHE A 180 -23.34 -6.71 -35.89
CA PHE A 180 -23.82 -5.39 -35.47
C PHE A 180 -24.43 -4.62 -36.63
N TRP A 181 -23.74 -4.56 -37.76
CA TRP A 181 -24.17 -3.78 -38.92
C TRP A 181 -25.41 -4.35 -39.64
N LYS A 182 -25.67 -5.68 -39.55
CA LYS A 182 -26.93 -6.28 -39.95
C LYS A 182 -28.13 -5.68 -39.23
N GLY A 183 -27.98 -5.18 -38.03
CA GLY A 183 -29.02 -4.44 -37.32
C GLY A 183 -29.50 -3.19 -38.04
N CYS A 184 -28.74 -2.64 -38.99
CA CYS A 184 -29.12 -1.49 -39.81
C CYS A 184 -29.92 -1.86 -41.08
N GLU A 185 -30.01 -3.14 -41.44
CA GLU A 185 -30.71 -3.58 -42.68
C GLU A 185 -32.21 -3.17 -42.73
N SER A 186 -32.84 -3.05 -41.57
CA SER A 186 -34.24 -2.61 -41.48
C SER A 186 -34.40 -1.10 -41.40
N CYS A 187 -33.31 -0.33 -41.50
CA CYS A 187 -33.32 1.13 -41.45
C CYS A 187 -33.58 1.74 -42.84
N ILE A 188 -34.42 2.78 -42.90
CA ILE A 188 -34.71 3.52 -44.14
C ILE A 188 -33.44 4.13 -44.77
N ASN A 189 -32.39 4.36 -44.01
CA ASN A 189 -31.12 4.92 -44.45
C ASN A 189 -30.03 3.86 -44.73
N TYR A 190 -30.42 2.61 -44.89
CA TYR A 190 -29.46 1.51 -45.08
C TYR A 190 -28.67 1.65 -46.38
N ASP A 191 -29.34 2.18 -47.44
CA ASP A 191 -28.69 2.50 -48.71
C ASP A 191 -27.55 3.52 -48.56
N ILE A 192 -27.69 4.50 -47.67
CA ILE A 192 -26.64 5.49 -47.38
C ILE A 192 -25.44 4.79 -46.73
N LEU A 193 -25.68 3.89 -45.76
CA LEU A 193 -24.63 3.15 -45.09
C LEU A 193 -23.84 2.26 -46.06
N THR A 194 -24.54 1.50 -46.89
CA THR A 194 -23.92 0.58 -47.85
C THR A 194 -23.16 1.29 -48.95
N ARG A 195 -23.70 2.40 -49.49
CA ARG A 195 -23.00 3.24 -50.47
C ARG A 195 -21.70 3.86 -49.95
N ASN A 196 -21.59 4.05 -48.64
CA ASN A 196 -20.40 4.58 -48.00
C ASN A 196 -19.53 3.46 -47.40
N ASN A 197 -19.68 2.21 -47.83
CA ASN A 197 -18.91 1.06 -47.34
C ASN A 197 -18.86 0.96 -45.80
N TYR A 198 -19.99 1.21 -45.13
CA TYR A 198 -20.16 1.20 -43.68
C TYR A 198 -19.29 2.21 -42.89
N THR A 199 -18.74 3.22 -43.57
CA THR A 199 -17.90 4.25 -42.91
C THR A 199 -18.70 5.46 -42.43
N ARG A 200 -19.90 5.72 -43.00
CA ARG A 200 -20.76 6.89 -42.72
C ARG A 200 -22.24 6.59 -42.94
N CYS A 201 -23.07 7.28 -42.17
CA CYS A 201 -24.52 7.32 -42.35
C CYS A 201 -25.07 8.65 -41.81
N LEU A 202 -26.39 8.86 -41.81
CA LEU A 202 -27.04 10.00 -41.14
C LEU A 202 -26.98 9.91 -39.60
N CYS A 203 -26.71 8.76 -39.07
CA CYS A 203 -26.41 8.61 -37.64
C CYS A 203 -25.01 9.14 -37.31
N THR A 204 -24.88 9.79 -36.17
CA THR A 204 -23.58 10.10 -35.58
C THR A 204 -23.13 8.96 -34.70
N GLY A 205 -21.92 8.44 -34.93
CA GLY A 205 -21.24 7.54 -34.03
C GLY A 205 -20.75 8.33 -32.80
N MET A 206 -21.09 7.87 -31.63
CA MET A 206 -20.63 8.45 -30.37
C MET A 206 -19.87 7.36 -29.59
N LEU A 207 -18.61 7.62 -29.26
CA LEU A 207 -17.68 6.64 -28.64
C LEU A 207 -17.12 7.16 -27.33
N TYR A 208 -17.26 6.38 -26.27
CA TYR A 208 -16.55 6.56 -25.01
C TYR A 208 -15.36 5.58 -24.98
N ARG A 209 -14.18 6.11 -24.72
CA ARG A 209 -12.97 5.31 -24.48
C ARG A 209 -12.69 5.30 -23.01
N PRO A 210 -12.62 4.10 -22.36
CA PRO A 210 -12.26 4.05 -20.97
C PRO A 210 -10.84 4.61 -20.77
N VAL A 211 -10.67 5.47 -19.77
CA VAL A 211 -9.34 5.83 -19.28
C VAL A 211 -8.90 4.67 -18.40
N PRO A 212 -7.79 4.01 -18.69
CA PRO A 212 -7.27 2.96 -17.83
C PRO A 212 -7.04 3.51 -16.41
N LYS A 213 -7.48 2.77 -15.39
CA LYS A 213 -7.09 3.08 -14.01
C LYS A 213 -5.58 3.02 -13.88
N LYS A 214 -4.99 4.01 -13.18
CA LYS A 214 -3.57 3.99 -12.81
C LYS A 214 -3.39 3.21 -11.52
N VAL A 215 -2.46 2.27 -11.51
CA VAL A 215 -2.12 1.51 -10.31
C VAL A 215 -0.62 1.54 -10.07
N VAL A 216 -0.22 1.82 -8.82
CA VAL A 216 1.16 1.65 -8.37
C VAL A 216 1.29 0.28 -7.73
N VAL A 217 2.18 -0.55 -8.25
CA VAL A 217 2.50 -1.85 -7.67
C VAL A 217 3.76 -1.73 -6.82
N ALA A 218 3.68 -2.10 -5.54
CA ALA A 218 4.83 -2.29 -4.66
C ALA A 218 5.67 -3.46 -5.17
N TYR A 219 6.63 -3.17 -6.03
CA TYR A 219 7.35 -4.15 -6.85
C TYR A 219 8.70 -4.49 -6.24
N SER A 220 8.91 -5.75 -5.89
CA SER A 220 10.17 -6.26 -5.35
C SER A 220 10.99 -7.11 -6.34
N GLY A 221 10.44 -7.40 -7.52
CA GLY A 221 11.02 -8.37 -8.47
C GLY A 221 10.72 -9.83 -8.13
N GLY A 222 10.01 -10.11 -7.05
CA GLY A 222 9.59 -11.46 -6.66
C GLY A 222 8.40 -11.98 -7.47
N LEU A 223 8.06 -13.26 -7.28
CA LEU A 223 6.98 -13.95 -8.01
C LEU A 223 5.65 -13.20 -7.90
N ASP A 224 5.16 -12.99 -6.67
CA ASP A 224 3.82 -12.44 -6.41
C ASP A 224 3.66 -11.04 -7.00
N THR A 225 4.71 -10.20 -6.91
CA THR A 225 4.70 -8.84 -7.46
C THR A 225 4.83 -8.83 -8.97
N SER A 226 5.58 -9.77 -9.56
CA SER A 226 5.69 -9.95 -11.01
C SER A 226 4.37 -10.42 -11.61
N PHE A 227 3.71 -11.38 -10.97
CA PHE A 227 2.36 -11.81 -11.32
C PHE A 227 1.39 -10.62 -11.26
N THR A 228 1.42 -9.84 -10.16
CA THR A 228 0.53 -8.69 -9.95
C THR A 228 0.68 -7.66 -11.08
N VAL A 229 1.92 -7.30 -11.47
CA VAL A 229 2.19 -6.37 -12.59
C VAL A 229 1.57 -6.89 -13.88
N SER A 230 1.87 -8.16 -14.24
CA SER A 230 1.41 -8.76 -15.49
C SER A 230 -0.11 -8.89 -15.54
N TYR A 231 -0.72 -9.37 -14.47
CA TYR A 231 -2.17 -9.57 -14.40
C TYR A 231 -2.95 -8.24 -14.49
N LEU A 232 -2.51 -7.21 -13.76
CA LEU A 232 -3.16 -5.89 -13.80
C LEU A 232 -3.01 -5.21 -15.16
N ALA A 233 -1.86 -5.38 -15.82
CA ALA A 233 -1.64 -4.82 -17.14
C ALA A 233 -2.45 -5.54 -18.23
N HIS A 234 -2.39 -6.87 -18.27
CA HIS A 234 -2.94 -7.65 -19.38
C HIS A 234 -4.40 -8.04 -19.19
N GLU A 235 -4.80 -8.50 -17.98
CA GLU A 235 -6.17 -8.96 -17.74
C GLU A 235 -7.10 -7.82 -17.31
N LYS A 236 -6.60 -6.85 -16.54
CA LYS A 236 -7.41 -5.73 -16.06
C LYS A 236 -7.28 -4.46 -16.92
N GLY A 237 -6.27 -4.39 -17.80
CA GLY A 237 -6.01 -3.24 -18.65
C GLY A 237 -5.69 -1.97 -17.87
N TYR A 238 -5.06 -2.10 -16.70
CA TYR A 238 -4.62 -0.98 -15.88
C TYR A 238 -3.33 -0.38 -16.44
N GLU A 239 -3.13 0.90 -16.23
CA GLU A 239 -1.86 1.58 -16.46
C GLU A 239 -0.97 1.35 -15.24
N VAL A 240 -0.07 0.36 -15.33
CA VAL A 240 0.72 -0.12 -14.20
C VAL A 240 2.03 0.66 -14.06
N TYR A 241 2.29 1.17 -12.87
CA TYR A 241 3.55 1.80 -12.45
C TYR A 241 4.20 0.89 -11.40
N ALA A 242 5.31 0.26 -11.74
CA ALA A 242 6.06 -0.59 -10.81
C ALA A 242 7.01 0.27 -9.97
N ALA A 243 6.82 0.30 -8.65
CA ALA A 243 7.64 1.08 -7.72
C ALA A 243 8.41 0.14 -6.78
N CYS A 244 9.74 0.15 -6.89
CA CYS A 244 10.64 -0.56 -5.98
C CYS A 244 11.15 0.42 -4.91
N ALA A 245 10.74 0.25 -3.66
CA ALA A 245 11.25 1.03 -2.54
C ALA A 245 12.50 0.34 -1.96
N ASP A 246 13.67 0.92 -2.22
CA ASP A 246 14.96 0.39 -1.79
C ASP A 246 15.32 0.89 -0.39
N THR A 247 15.50 -0.06 0.53
CA THR A 247 15.96 0.14 1.90
C THR A 247 17.45 -0.25 2.08
N GLY A 248 18.22 -0.29 1.00
CA GLY A 248 19.64 -0.62 0.98
C GLY A 248 19.92 -2.12 0.81
N GLY A 249 18.93 -2.89 0.35
CA GLY A 249 19.06 -4.33 0.13
C GLY A 249 19.35 -4.75 -1.31
N PHE A 250 19.26 -3.84 -2.27
CA PHE A 250 19.45 -4.16 -3.69
C PHE A 250 20.80 -3.66 -4.22
N SER A 251 21.47 -4.48 -5.03
CA SER A 251 22.58 -4.00 -5.85
C SER A 251 22.06 -3.19 -7.05
N LYS A 252 22.95 -2.40 -7.65
CA LYS A 252 22.62 -1.63 -8.87
C LYS A 252 22.18 -2.55 -10.02
N GLU A 253 22.81 -3.70 -10.12
CA GLU A 253 22.50 -4.73 -11.13
C GLU A 253 21.12 -5.33 -10.91
N GLN A 254 20.76 -5.61 -9.65
CA GLN A 254 19.42 -6.11 -9.29
C GLN A 254 18.34 -5.07 -9.57
N LEU A 255 18.55 -3.80 -9.24
CA LEU A 255 17.61 -2.73 -9.54
C LEU A 255 17.39 -2.57 -11.05
N LYS A 256 18.47 -2.66 -11.86
CA LYS A 256 18.37 -2.63 -13.30
C LYS A 256 17.61 -3.84 -13.86
N GLN A 257 17.88 -5.02 -13.33
CA GLN A 257 17.15 -6.24 -13.72
C GLN A 257 15.66 -6.15 -13.36
N ASN A 258 15.34 -5.59 -12.19
CA ASN A 258 13.94 -5.33 -11.77
C ASN A 258 13.23 -4.38 -12.74
N GLU A 259 13.90 -3.31 -13.18
CA GLU A 259 13.35 -2.39 -14.19
C GLU A 259 13.04 -3.12 -15.50
N GLU A 260 14.02 -3.84 -16.05
CA GLU A 260 13.86 -4.60 -17.29
C GLU A 260 12.71 -5.62 -17.18
N ASN A 261 12.63 -6.32 -16.07
CA ASN A 261 11.58 -7.31 -15.81
C ASN A 261 10.20 -6.64 -15.69
N ALA A 262 10.07 -5.56 -14.92
CA ALA A 262 8.80 -4.86 -14.75
C ALA A 262 8.24 -4.35 -16.08
N LEU A 263 9.10 -3.77 -16.94
CA LEU A 263 8.70 -3.29 -18.26
C LEU A 263 8.27 -4.45 -19.19
N LYS A 264 8.98 -5.57 -19.18
CA LYS A 264 8.60 -6.79 -19.93
C LYS A 264 7.27 -7.37 -19.47
N LEU A 265 6.95 -7.25 -18.18
CA LEU A 265 5.69 -7.72 -17.58
C LEU A 265 4.50 -6.81 -17.92
N GLY A 266 4.70 -5.70 -18.62
CA GLY A 266 3.65 -4.79 -19.05
C GLY A 266 3.51 -3.54 -18.18
N ALA A 267 4.42 -3.25 -17.26
CA ALA A 267 4.44 -1.97 -16.56
C ALA A 267 4.71 -0.85 -17.57
N LYS A 268 3.94 0.25 -17.47
CA LYS A 268 4.16 1.46 -18.26
C LYS A 268 5.45 2.19 -17.85
N LYS A 269 5.77 2.12 -16.57
CA LYS A 269 6.94 2.75 -15.98
C LYS A 269 7.42 1.96 -14.77
N TYR A 270 8.72 1.92 -14.58
CA TYR A 270 9.37 1.49 -13.35
C TYR A 270 10.03 2.68 -12.65
N ILE A 271 10.09 2.66 -11.33
CA ILE A 271 10.83 3.63 -10.51
C ILE A 271 11.46 2.93 -9.31
N THR A 272 12.70 3.28 -9.01
CA THR A 272 13.33 2.99 -7.72
C THR A 272 13.16 4.20 -6.80
N LEU A 273 12.60 3.98 -5.63
CA LEU A 273 12.46 4.95 -4.55
C LEU A 273 13.52 4.64 -3.50
N ASP A 274 14.60 5.42 -3.48
CA ASP A 274 15.62 5.30 -2.44
C ASP A 274 15.08 5.88 -1.13
N VAL A 275 14.88 5.00 -0.16
CA VAL A 275 14.39 5.36 1.19
C VAL A 275 15.43 5.11 2.28
N THR A 276 16.67 4.74 1.94
CA THR A 276 17.72 4.36 2.89
C THR A 276 18.01 5.45 3.92
N GLY A 277 18.15 6.70 3.46
CA GLY A 277 18.40 7.85 4.33
C GLY A 277 17.21 8.17 5.25
N GLU A 278 15.97 8.17 4.71
CA GLU A 278 14.76 8.40 5.52
C GLU A 278 14.56 7.28 6.55
N TYR A 279 14.80 6.04 6.18
CA TYR A 279 14.71 4.88 7.05
C TYR A 279 15.75 4.93 8.18
N TYR A 280 17.00 5.32 7.88
CA TYR A 280 18.02 5.53 8.89
C TYR A 280 17.60 6.62 9.88
N GLU A 281 17.32 7.82 9.40
CA GLU A 281 17.04 8.99 10.25
C GLU A 281 15.78 8.84 11.10
N LYS A 282 14.75 8.18 10.58
CA LYS A 282 13.44 8.10 11.23
C LYS A 282 13.18 6.80 11.98
N SER A 283 14.02 5.78 11.80
CA SER A 283 13.82 4.50 12.49
C SER A 283 15.10 3.89 13.01
N ILE A 284 16.11 3.60 12.17
CA ILE A 284 17.31 2.87 12.61
C ILE A 284 18.01 3.62 13.75
N ARG A 285 18.14 4.95 13.63
CA ARG A 285 18.74 5.79 14.67
C ARG A 285 18.08 5.57 16.03
N TYR A 286 16.76 5.53 16.08
CA TYR A 286 16.02 5.30 17.32
C TYR A 286 16.10 3.84 17.79
N MET A 287 16.21 2.89 16.87
CA MET A 287 16.51 1.49 17.24
C MET A 287 17.88 1.35 17.89
N ILE A 288 18.89 2.12 17.44
CA ILE A 288 20.21 2.20 18.09
C ILE A 288 20.06 2.85 19.47
N TYR A 289 19.45 4.03 19.57
CA TYR A 289 19.23 4.76 20.83
C TYR A 289 18.49 3.91 21.87
N GLY A 290 17.51 3.12 21.42
CA GLY A 290 16.76 2.20 22.26
C GLY A 290 17.47 0.88 22.55
N ASN A 291 18.54 0.55 21.86
CA ASN A 291 19.14 -0.81 21.87
C ASN A 291 18.07 -1.87 21.56
N VAL A 292 17.24 -1.63 20.52
CA VAL A 292 16.01 -2.38 20.29
C VAL A 292 16.30 -3.78 19.76
N LEU A 293 15.97 -4.77 20.59
CA LEU A 293 15.98 -6.18 20.22
C LEU A 293 14.65 -6.83 20.65
N ARG A 294 13.81 -7.21 19.70
CA ARG A 294 12.56 -7.91 20.00
C ARG A 294 12.87 -9.26 20.64
N ASN A 295 12.24 -9.51 21.80
CA ASN A 295 12.48 -10.70 22.63
C ASN A 295 13.98 -10.91 22.95
N GLY A 296 14.74 -9.81 23.04
CA GLY A 296 16.18 -9.86 23.34
C GLY A 296 17.08 -10.38 22.21
N THR A 297 16.54 -10.66 21.03
CA THR A 297 17.24 -11.36 19.95
C THR A 297 17.20 -10.62 18.62
N TYR A 298 16.00 -10.24 18.13
CA TYR A 298 15.79 -9.79 16.76
C TYR A 298 15.85 -8.26 16.62
N PRO A 299 16.73 -7.70 15.75
CA PRO A 299 16.91 -6.25 15.61
C PRO A 299 15.79 -5.58 14.78
N VAL A 300 14.66 -6.25 14.56
CA VAL A 300 13.42 -5.73 13.90
C VAL A 300 13.67 -5.25 12.48
N SER A 301 14.62 -5.83 11.75
CA SER A 301 15.06 -5.36 10.43
C SER A 301 13.91 -5.28 9.40
N VAL A 302 13.32 -6.41 9.03
CA VAL A 302 12.24 -6.46 8.03
C VAL A 302 11.00 -5.69 8.47
N SER A 303 10.65 -5.78 9.75
CA SER A 303 9.44 -5.11 10.27
C SER A 303 9.50 -3.61 10.10
N SER A 304 10.66 -3.00 10.38
CA SER A 304 10.86 -1.56 10.31
C SER A 304 10.92 -1.06 8.86
N GLU A 305 11.62 -1.76 7.97
CA GLU A 305 11.78 -1.31 6.58
C GLU A 305 10.46 -1.32 5.79
N ARG A 306 9.56 -2.29 6.02
CA ARG A 306 8.28 -2.40 5.31
C ARG A 306 7.41 -1.15 5.45
N ILE A 307 7.45 -0.51 6.62
CA ILE A 307 6.69 0.71 6.88
C ILE A 307 7.21 1.85 6.00
N PHE A 308 8.52 2.02 5.89
CA PHE A 308 9.14 3.06 5.07
C PHE A 308 8.95 2.80 3.58
N GLN A 309 9.01 1.53 3.17
CA GLN A 309 8.66 1.12 1.81
C GLN A 309 7.22 1.50 1.47
N ALA A 310 6.27 1.15 2.34
CA ALA A 310 4.85 1.48 2.13
C ALA A 310 4.61 3.00 2.10
N MET A 311 5.23 3.77 2.99
CA MET A 311 5.11 5.23 3.02
C MET A 311 5.62 5.87 1.71
N ALA A 312 6.76 5.42 1.20
CA ALA A 312 7.32 5.93 -0.05
C ALA A 312 6.42 5.61 -1.26
N ILE A 313 5.90 4.39 -1.32
CA ILE A 313 4.98 3.97 -2.38
C ILE A 313 3.67 4.76 -2.33
N ALA A 314 3.09 4.98 -1.14
CA ALA A 314 1.90 5.79 -0.98
C ALA A 314 2.13 7.25 -1.42
N LYS A 315 3.26 7.84 -1.06
CA LYS A 315 3.65 9.20 -1.51
C LYS A 315 3.73 9.27 -3.03
N TYR A 316 4.44 8.32 -3.65
CA TYR A 316 4.57 8.25 -5.12
C TYR A 316 3.21 8.04 -5.80
N ALA A 317 2.36 7.17 -5.28
CA ALA A 317 1.03 6.94 -5.83
C ALA A 317 0.18 8.22 -5.83
N LYS A 318 0.24 9.01 -4.76
CA LYS A 318 -0.43 10.33 -4.67
C LYS A 318 0.15 11.32 -5.67
N GLU A 319 1.47 11.38 -5.80
CA GLU A 319 2.18 12.27 -6.72
C GLU A 319 1.73 12.09 -8.18
N ILE A 320 1.58 10.83 -8.63
CA ILE A 320 1.15 10.54 -10.00
C ILE A 320 -0.37 10.51 -10.19
N GLY A 321 -1.15 10.73 -9.13
CA GLY A 321 -2.61 10.64 -9.16
C GLY A 321 -3.07 9.23 -9.53
N ALA A 322 -2.58 8.21 -8.83
CA ALA A 322 -3.01 6.82 -9.00
C ALA A 322 -4.42 6.62 -8.43
N ASP A 323 -5.16 5.69 -9.02
CA ASP A 323 -6.49 5.26 -8.54
C ASP A 323 -6.37 4.13 -7.50
N ALA A 324 -5.27 3.38 -7.53
CA ALA A 324 -5.05 2.22 -6.69
C ALA A 324 -3.56 1.99 -6.36
N ILE A 325 -3.33 1.27 -5.26
CA ILE A 325 -2.02 0.72 -4.88
C ILE A 325 -2.16 -0.80 -4.78
N ALA A 326 -1.21 -1.54 -5.33
CA ALA A 326 -1.20 -3.00 -5.25
C ALA A 326 0.07 -3.53 -4.60
N HIS A 327 -0.04 -4.67 -3.91
CA HIS A 327 1.12 -5.41 -3.38
C HIS A 327 0.90 -6.92 -3.45
N GLY A 328 2.01 -7.69 -3.42
CA GLY A 328 2.01 -9.15 -3.53
C GLY A 328 2.01 -9.89 -2.20
N SER A 329 1.68 -9.25 -1.07
CA SER A 329 1.71 -9.94 0.22
C SER A 329 0.61 -10.99 0.33
N THR A 330 0.99 -12.18 0.80
CA THR A 330 0.06 -13.30 1.04
C THR A 330 -0.69 -13.13 2.35
N GLY A 331 -1.81 -13.84 2.52
CA GLY A 331 -2.58 -13.87 3.76
C GLY A 331 -1.92 -14.53 4.96
N ALA A 332 -0.76 -15.18 4.77
CA ALA A 332 -0.07 -15.93 5.81
C ALA A 332 0.95 -15.10 6.63
N GLY A 333 1.43 -13.96 6.10
CA GLY A 333 2.50 -13.18 6.70
C GLY A 333 2.05 -11.87 7.34
N ASN A 334 3.01 -11.20 8.01
CA ASN A 334 2.79 -9.88 8.62
C ASN A 334 2.76 -8.74 7.60
N ASP A 335 3.39 -8.91 6.43
CA ASP A 335 3.63 -7.80 5.49
C ASP A 335 2.32 -7.26 4.91
N GLN A 336 1.29 -8.10 4.73
CA GLN A 336 -0.04 -7.64 4.36
C GLN A 336 -0.57 -6.57 5.33
N VAL A 337 -0.42 -6.80 6.65
CA VAL A 337 -0.88 -5.85 7.67
C VAL A 337 -0.08 -4.55 7.59
N ARG A 338 1.24 -4.66 7.40
CA ARG A 338 2.15 -3.51 7.36
C ARG A 338 1.88 -2.60 6.17
N PHE A 339 1.67 -3.19 4.98
CA PHE A 339 1.33 -2.44 3.78
C PHE A 339 -0.07 -1.85 3.86
N ASP A 340 -1.09 -2.67 4.14
CA ASP A 340 -2.47 -2.21 4.17
C ASP A 340 -2.69 -1.08 5.18
N MET A 341 -2.25 -1.24 6.44
CA MET A 341 -2.39 -0.22 7.47
C MET A 341 -1.73 1.10 7.06
N THR A 342 -0.51 1.03 6.53
CA THR A 342 0.21 2.23 6.08
C THR A 342 -0.52 2.90 4.91
N PHE A 343 -1.01 2.14 3.93
CA PHE A 343 -1.76 2.68 2.79
C PHE A 343 -3.09 3.27 3.21
N MET A 344 -3.85 2.61 4.11
CA MET A 344 -5.12 3.13 4.63
C MET A 344 -4.97 4.46 5.36
N VAL A 345 -3.82 4.68 6.03
CA VAL A 345 -3.55 5.95 6.71
C VAL A 345 -3.01 7.00 5.74
N MET A 346 -2.09 6.62 4.86
CA MET A 346 -1.38 7.55 3.99
C MET A 346 -2.14 7.92 2.70
N ALA A 347 -2.97 7.02 2.20
CA ALA A 347 -3.73 7.17 0.94
C ALA A 347 -5.15 6.58 1.07
N PRO A 348 -5.99 7.09 1.99
CA PRO A 348 -7.29 6.52 2.31
C PRO A 348 -8.28 6.57 1.14
N GLU A 349 -8.02 7.40 0.14
CA GLU A 349 -8.82 7.55 -1.07
C GLU A 349 -8.53 6.49 -2.15
N MET A 350 -7.43 5.73 -2.01
CA MET A 350 -7.00 4.77 -3.03
C MET A 350 -7.50 3.35 -2.73
N GLU A 351 -7.85 2.64 -3.79
CA GLU A 351 -8.16 1.21 -3.71
C GLU A 351 -6.87 0.41 -3.43
N ILE A 352 -6.90 -0.50 -2.45
CA ILE A 352 -5.80 -1.43 -2.17
C ILE A 352 -6.11 -2.75 -2.88
N ILE A 353 -5.19 -3.21 -3.73
CA ILE A 353 -5.34 -4.43 -4.54
C ILE A 353 -4.32 -5.47 -4.07
N THR A 354 -4.80 -6.65 -3.70
CA THR A 354 -3.97 -7.74 -3.15
C THR A 354 -4.32 -9.07 -3.80
N LEU A 355 -4.01 -9.23 -5.09
CA LEU A 355 -4.46 -10.35 -5.91
C LEU A 355 -4.13 -11.72 -5.30
N THR A 356 -2.89 -11.92 -4.86
CA THR A 356 -2.42 -13.19 -4.28
C THR A 356 -3.25 -13.58 -3.05
N ARG A 357 -3.56 -12.62 -2.18
CA ARG A 357 -4.39 -12.83 -0.99
C ARG A 357 -5.87 -13.01 -1.34
N ASP A 358 -6.42 -12.08 -2.11
CA ASP A 358 -7.87 -11.97 -2.33
C ASP A 358 -8.41 -13.10 -3.23
N MET A 359 -7.57 -13.60 -4.13
CA MET A 359 -7.90 -14.75 -4.98
C MET A 359 -7.40 -16.08 -4.40
N ALA A 360 -6.76 -16.07 -3.22
CA ALA A 360 -6.16 -17.25 -2.58
C ALA A 360 -5.27 -18.06 -3.55
N LEU A 361 -4.42 -17.37 -4.30
CA LEU A 361 -3.63 -17.98 -5.37
C LEU A 361 -2.54 -18.89 -4.80
N SER A 362 -2.31 -20.00 -5.51
CA SER A 362 -1.17 -20.85 -5.24
C SER A 362 0.06 -20.33 -6.00
N ARG A 363 1.25 -20.54 -5.42
CA ARG A 363 2.53 -20.22 -6.08
C ARG A 363 2.63 -20.87 -7.47
N GLN A 364 2.11 -22.09 -7.65
CA GLN A 364 2.13 -22.78 -8.92
C GLN A 364 1.29 -22.07 -9.97
N PHE A 365 0.11 -21.54 -9.59
CA PHE A 365 -0.73 -20.78 -10.50
C PHE A 365 -0.01 -19.52 -11.02
N GLU A 366 0.66 -18.79 -10.16
CA GLU A 366 1.40 -17.58 -10.54
C GLU A 366 2.56 -17.89 -11.49
N VAL A 367 3.29 -18.99 -11.24
CA VAL A 367 4.36 -19.48 -12.13
C VAL A 367 3.81 -19.88 -13.49
N ASP A 368 2.72 -20.64 -13.53
CA ASP A 368 2.10 -21.11 -14.78
C ASP A 368 1.57 -19.92 -15.59
N TYR A 369 0.97 -18.94 -14.93
CA TYR A 369 0.49 -17.70 -15.56
C TYR A 369 1.65 -16.91 -16.21
N LEU A 370 2.72 -16.67 -15.47
CA LEU A 370 3.89 -15.94 -15.99
C LEU A 370 4.56 -16.68 -17.16
N ASN A 371 4.69 -18.00 -17.07
CA ASN A 371 5.22 -18.83 -18.17
C ASN A 371 4.34 -18.72 -19.43
N ALA A 372 3.00 -18.76 -19.28
CA ALA A 372 2.07 -18.63 -20.41
C ALA A 372 2.16 -17.25 -21.07
N HIS A 373 2.56 -16.22 -20.34
CA HIS A 373 2.74 -14.86 -20.84
C HIS A 373 4.19 -14.55 -21.30
N GLY A 374 5.00 -15.58 -21.49
CA GLY A 374 6.36 -15.44 -22.05
C GLY A 374 7.41 -14.91 -21.06
N PHE A 375 7.13 -14.99 -19.76
CA PHE A 375 8.06 -14.64 -18.70
C PHE A 375 8.47 -15.91 -17.93
N PRO A 376 9.37 -16.73 -18.48
CA PRO A 376 9.83 -17.95 -17.83
C PRO A 376 10.66 -17.57 -16.60
N ALA A 377 10.12 -17.81 -15.45
CA ALA A 377 10.79 -17.51 -14.19
C ALA A 377 10.96 -18.79 -13.39
N ASP A 378 12.19 -19.11 -13.02
CA ASP A 378 12.52 -20.26 -12.18
C ASP A 378 12.29 -19.96 -10.69
N PHE A 379 11.09 -19.47 -10.36
CA PHE A 379 10.70 -19.18 -8.97
C PHE A 379 10.41 -20.43 -8.14
N ALA A 380 10.26 -21.58 -8.79
CA ALA A 380 9.83 -22.81 -8.15
C ALA A 380 10.88 -23.47 -7.24
N LYS A 381 12.15 -23.07 -7.37
CA LYS A 381 13.28 -23.76 -6.72
C LYS A 381 13.84 -23.09 -5.46
N LEU A 382 13.34 -21.93 -5.06
CA LEU A 382 13.88 -21.25 -3.89
C LEU A 382 13.38 -21.92 -2.60
N LYS A 383 14.27 -22.65 -1.93
CA LYS A 383 14.04 -23.27 -0.62
C LYS A 383 13.81 -22.24 0.47
N TYR A 384 14.46 -21.08 0.37
CA TYR A 384 14.38 -19.98 1.31
C TYR A 384 13.84 -18.71 0.65
N SER A 385 13.14 -17.91 1.41
CA SER A 385 12.74 -16.54 1.06
C SER A 385 13.60 -15.56 1.85
N TYR A 386 14.26 -14.65 1.13
CA TYR A 386 15.14 -13.64 1.70
C TYR A 386 14.51 -12.25 1.63
N ASN A 387 14.66 -11.49 2.71
CA ASN A 387 14.39 -10.06 2.71
C ASN A 387 15.67 -9.35 3.16
N VAL A 388 16.35 -8.70 2.23
CA VAL A 388 17.62 -8.01 2.46
C VAL A 388 17.39 -6.52 2.60
N GLY A 389 17.99 -5.91 3.62
CA GLY A 389 17.91 -4.47 3.86
C GLY A 389 19.13 -3.95 4.61
N LEU A 390 19.21 -2.63 4.78
CA LEU A 390 20.33 -1.96 5.45
C LEU A 390 20.57 -2.47 6.88
N TRP A 391 19.50 -2.82 7.60
CA TRP A 391 19.54 -3.18 9.03
C TRP A 391 19.61 -4.69 9.28
N GLY A 392 19.69 -5.49 8.21
CA GLY A 392 19.86 -6.94 8.27
C GLY A 392 18.98 -7.68 7.27
N THR A 393 19.24 -8.97 7.17
CA THR A 393 18.55 -9.91 6.29
C THR A 393 17.73 -10.88 7.10
N SER A 394 16.46 -11.11 6.72
CA SER A 394 15.67 -12.21 7.26
C SER A 394 15.61 -13.38 6.27
N ILE A 395 15.54 -14.60 6.82
CA ILE A 395 15.56 -15.88 6.10
C ILE A 395 14.38 -16.71 6.58
N CYS A 396 13.44 -16.98 5.68
CA CYS A 396 12.24 -17.76 5.97
C CYS A 396 12.18 -19.04 5.13
N GLY A 397 11.54 -20.09 5.65
CA GLY A 397 11.37 -21.37 4.96
C GLY A 397 12.47 -22.39 5.29
N GLY A 398 12.49 -23.49 4.53
CA GLY A 398 13.46 -24.56 4.75
C GLY A 398 13.32 -25.25 6.12
N GLU A 399 14.43 -25.56 6.73
CA GLU A 399 14.54 -26.35 7.97
C GLU A 399 13.86 -25.70 9.18
N ILE A 400 13.77 -24.37 9.21
CA ILE A 400 13.16 -23.68 10.36
C ILE A 400 11.64 -23.87 10.48
N LEU A 401 11.02 -24.53 9.52
CA LEU A 401 9.62 -24.96 9.63
C LEU A 401 9.44 -26.09 10.68
N ASP A 402 10.50 -26.89 10.92
CA ASP A 402 10.56 -27.83 12.04
C ASP A 402 11.26 -27.18 13.25
N SER A 403 10.56 -27.06 14.38
CA SER A 403 11.09 -26.42 15.60
C SER A 403 12.36 -27.04 16.16
N ARG A 404 12.69 -28.27 15.77
CA ARG A 404 13.91 -29.00 16.19
C ARG A 404 15.14 -28.65 15.34
N GLN A 405 14.97 -27.92 14.26
CA GLN A 405 16.04 -27.63 13.31
C GLN A 405 16.35 -26.13 13.27
N GLY A 406 17.63 -25.80 13.05
CA GLY A 406 18.11 -24.47 12.75
C GLY A 406 18.40 -24.29 11.27
N LEU A 407 18.79 -23.08 10.85
CA LEU A 407 19.29 -22.83 9.51
C LEU A 407 20.68 -23.47 9.34
N PRO A 408 20.90 -24.22 8.25
CA PRO A 408 22.24 -24.71 7.92
C PRO A 408 23.11 -23.55 7.40
N GLU A 409 24.43 -23.75 7.36
CA GLU A 409 25.39 -22.71 6.98
C GLU A 409 25.11 -22.14 5.58
N GLU A 410 24.78 -22.99 4.64
CA GLU A 410 24.47 -22.63 3.25
C GLU A 410 23.20 -21.77 3.10
N ALA A 411 22.35 -21.68 4.10
CA ALA A 411 21.17 -20.84 4.07
C ALA A 411 21.49 -19.35 4.28
N TYR A 412 22.64 -19.02 4.84
CA TYR A 412 23.05 -17.64 5.04
C TYR A 412 23.66 -17.04 3.77
N LEU A 413 23.32 -15.81 3.44
CA LEU A 413 23.83 -15.14 2.23
C LEU A 413 25.30 -14.76 2.34
N LYS A 414 25.76 -14.39 3.55
CA LYS A 414 27.15 -14.08 3.84
C LYS A 414 27.79 -15.30 4.47
N GLN A 415 28.86 -15.83 3.87
CA GLN A 415 29.57 -16.99 4.42
C GLN A 415 30.65 -16.56 5.42
N VAL A 416 31.08 -17.48 6.30
CA VAL A 416 32.19 -17.22 7.23
C VAL A 416 33.50 -17.33 6.45
N GLU A 417 34.19 -16.20 6.28
CA GLU A 417 35.44 -16.13 5.51
C GLU A 417 36.65 -15.91 6.42
N LYS A 418 36.47 -15.25 7.57
CA LYS A 418 37.54 -14.94 8.50
C LYS A 418 37.60 -15.97 9.64
N THR A 419 38.82 -16.45 9.95
CA THR A 419 39.07 -17.47 10.97
C THR A 419 39.83 -16.95 12.19
N GLY A 420 40.48 -15.78 12.07
CA GLY A 420 41.19 -15.12 13.17
C GLY A 420 40.30 -14.21 14.01
N SER A 421 40.90 -13.38 14.83
CA SER A 421 40.21 -12.30 15.54
C SER A 421 40.83 -10.96 15.22
N GLU A 422 40.00 -9.92 15.22
CA GLU A 422 40.46 -8.50 15.08
C GLU A 422 39.62 -7.60 15.97
N GLU A 423 40.17 -6.44 16.30
CA GLU A 423 39.44 -5.40 17.03
C GLU A 423 38.83 -4.39 16.08
N ILE A 424 37.62 -3.94 16.41
CA ILE A 424 36.94 -2.83 15.75
C ILE A 424 36.62 -1.76 16.79
N ALA A 425 36.90 -0.51 16.45
CA ALA A 425 36.57 0.65 17.28
C ALA A 425 35.36 1.37 16.69
N LEU A 426 34.29 1.48 17.47
CA LEU A 426 33.04 2.16 17.11
C LEU A 426 32.91 3.43 17.93
N GLU A 427 32.88 4.58 17.25
CA GLU A 427 32.81 5.88 17.89
C GLU A 427 31.39 6.45 17.81
N PHE A 428 30.88 6.90 18.95
CA PHE A 428 29.56 7.48 19.09
C PHE A 428 29.64 8.94 19.55
N ALA A 429 28.79 9.77 18.99
CA ALA A 429 28.53 11.14 19.42
C ALA A 429 27.03 11.32 19.63
N GLN A 430 26.63 11.65 20.85
CA GLN A 430 25.24 11.74 21.26
C GLN A 430 24.44 10.50 20.81
N GLY A 431 24.98 9.31 21.05
CA GLY A 431 24.39 8.03 20.68
C GLY A 431 24.44 7.67 19.20
N THR A 432 24.79 8.59 18.31
CA THR A 432 24.92 8.35 16.87
C THR A 432 26.29 7.77 16.54
N LEU A 433 26.32 6.69 15.74
CA LEU A 433 27.58 6.14 15.23
C LEU A 433 28.21 7.11 14.22
N VAL A 434 29.34 7.69 14.59
CA VAL A 434 30.06 8.72 13.80
C VAL A 434 31.46 8.30 13.33
N GLY A 435 31.95 7.14 13.77
CA GLY A 435 33.28 6.66 13.40
C GLY A 435 33.43 5.16 13.50
N VAL A 436 34.23 4.58 12.59
CA VAL A 436 34.59 3.16 12.56
C VAL A 436 36.11 3.08 12.30
N ASN A 437 36.86 2.48 13.20
CA ASN A 437 38.32 2.33 13.15
C ASN A 437 39.04 3.66 12.84
N GLY A 438 38.60 4.76 13.50
CA GLY A 438 39.16 6.11 13.35
C GLY A 438 38.72 6.86 12.10
N ARG A 439 38.02 6.22 11.14
CA ARG A 439 37.41 6.90 9.98
C ARG A 439 36.08 7.51 10.39
N LYS A 440 35.90 8.80 10.15
CA LYS A 440 34.66 9.55 10.44
C LYS A 440 33.64 9.41 9.34
N TYR A 441 32.36 9.40 9.72
CA TYR A 441 31.19 9.34 8.85
C TYR A 441 30.20 10.43 9.26
N THR A 442 29.76 11.23 8.28
CA THR A 442 28.65 12.18 8.44
C THR A 442 27.31 11.56 7.98
N ASP A 443 27.37 10.41 7.33
CA ASP A 443 26.26 9.66 6.78
C ASP A 443 26.15 8.35 7.56
N GLY A 444 25.07 8.19 8.33
CA GLY A 444 24.87 7.02 9.17
C GLY A 444 24.65 5.73 8.38
N VAL A 445 24.09 5.83 7.15
CA VAL A 445 23.95 4.67 6.25
C VAL A 445 25.33 4.12 5.91
N LYS A 446 26.28 5.00 5.54
CA LYS A 446 27.65 4.58 5.22
C LYS A 446 28.40 4.05 6.44
N ALA A 447 28.12 4.59 7.62
CA ALA A 447 28.71 4.05 8.85
C ALA A 447 28.25 2.62 9.12
N ILE A 448 26.94 2.33 8.98
CA ILE A 448 26.38 0.97 9.10
C ILE A 448 26.99 0.04 8.07
N GLN A 449 27.06 0.46 6.80
CA GLN A 449 27.66 -0.33 5.72
C GLN A 449 29.13 -0.68 5.99
N ALA A 450 29.90 0.26 6.54
CA ALA A 450 31.29 0.01 6.92
C ALA A 450 31.42 -1.04 8.05
N VAL A 451 30.51 -1.03 9.03
CA VAL A 451 30.46 -2.05 10.08
C VAL A 451 30.06 -3.40 9.49
N GLU A 452 29.09 -3.42 8.57
CA GLU A 452 28.64 -4.65 7.91
C GLU A 452 29.77 -5.30 7.11
N GLU A 453 30.54 -4.52 6.34
CA GLU A 453 31.69 -5.02 5.57
C GLU A 453 32.76 -5.68 6.44
N ILE A 454 32.98 -5.15 7.65
CA ILE A 454 33.97 -5.67 8.58
C ILE A 454 33.45 -6.91 9.33
N ALA A 455 32.21 -6.86 9.80
CA ALA A 455 31.66 -7.87 10.72
C ALA A 455 31.01 -9.07 10.03
N SER A 456 30.38 -8.89 8.85
CA SER A 456 29.68 -9.98 8.19
C SER A 456 30.57 -11.15 7.76
N PRO A 457 31.86 -10.95 7.34
CA PRO A 457 32.76 -12.07 7.02
C PRO A 457 33.11 -12.97 8.21
N TYR A 458 32.79 -12.54 9.43
CA TYR A 458 32.89 -13.38 10.64
C TYR A 458 31.63 -14.22 10.89
N GLY A 459 30.54 -14.01 10.16
CA GLY A 459 29.25 -14.65 10.44
C GLY A 459 28.59 -14.16 11.74
N ILE A 460 28.91 -12.95 12.17
CA ILE A 460 28.35 -12.28 13.36
C ILE A 460 26.89 -11.91 13.10
N GLY A 461 26.08 -11.85 14.16
CA GLY A 461 24.71 -11.38 14.09
C GLY A 461 23.73 -12.37 13.46
N ARG A 462 24.05 -13.65 13.42
CA ARG A 462 23.18 -14.73 12.98
C ARG A 462 22.45 -15.34 14.15
N ASP A 463 21.14 -15.41 14.06
CA ASP A 463 20.31 -16.06 15.09
C ASP A 463 18.93 -16.40 14.50
N MET A 464 18.07 -16.95 15.37
CA MET A 464 16.70 -17.30 15.05
C MET A 464 15.74 -16.60 16.02
N HIS A 465 14.84 -15.81 15.47
CA HIS A 465 13.76 -15.22 16.24
C HIS A 465 12.53 -16.12 16.25
N VAL A 466 11.94 -16.28 17.43
CA VAL A 466 10.64 -16.92 17.64
C VAL A 466 9.72 -15.90 18.30
N GLY A 467 8.57 -15.63 17.71
CA GLY A 467 7.65 -14.64 18.27
C GLY A 467 6.25 -14.71 17.66
N ASP A 468 5.35 -13.92 18.24
CA ASP A 468 4.00 -13.80 17.71
C ASP A 468 4.00 -12.90 16.47
N THR A 469 3.34 -13.38 15.42
CA THR A 469 3.01 -12.55 14.27
C THR A 469 1.89 -11.57 14.64
N ILE A 470 1.72 -10.50 13.88
CA ILE A 470 0.64 -9.51 14.08
C ILE A 470 -0.74 -10.19 14.04
N ILE A 471 -0.87 -11.23 13.24
CA ILE A 471 -2.11 -12.02 13.09
C ILE A 471 -2.30 -13.10 14.17
N GLY A 472 -1.45 -13.12 15.21
CA GLY A 472 -1.61 -13.98 16.39
C GLY A 472 -1.07 -15.40 16.29
N ILE A 473 -0.28 -15.72 15.25
CA ILE A 473 0.33 -17.05 15.08
C ILE A 473 1.81 -17.00 15.46
N LYS A 474 2.34 -18.02 16.16
CA LYS A 474 3.78 -18.15 16.41
C LYS A 474 4.53 -18.38 15.11
N GLY A 475 5.53 -17.53 14.86
CA GLY A 475 6.40 -17.62 13.70
C GLY A 475 7.86 -17.80 14.08
N ARG A 476 8.63 -18.37 13.16
CA ARG A 476 10.09 -18.47 13.25
C ARG A 476 10.71 -17.82 12.05
N VAL A 477 11.77 -17.06 12.28
CA VAL A 477 12.55 -16.42 11.22
C VAL A 477 14.02 -16.47 11.60
N GLY A 478 14.85 -16.97 10.69
CA GLY A 478 16.29 -16.82 10.79
C GLY A 478 16.71 -15.44 10.31
N PHE A 479 17.82 -14.94 10.78
CA PHE A 479 18.36 -13.67 10.32
C PHE A 479 19.89 -13.61 10.39
N GLU A 480 20.46 -12.73 9.59
CA GLU A 480 21.84 -12.26 9.69
C GLU A 480 21.83 -10.73 9.69
N ALA A 481 22.44 -10.11 10.70
CA ALA A 481 22.40 -8.67 10.92
C ALA A 481 23.67 -8.22 11.65
N ALA A 482 24.83 -8.38 11.01
CA ALA A 482 26.13 -8.20 11.64
C ALA A 482 26.32 -6.78 12.18
N ALA A 483 26.07 -5.77 11.36
CA ALA A 483 26.17 -4.38 11.77
C ALA A 483 25.19 -4.05 12.90
N ALA A 484 23.92 -4.42 12.74
CA ALA A 484 22.89 -4.10 13.73
C ALA A 484 23.22 -4.64 15.12
N MET A 485 23.58 -5.94 15.19
CA MET A 485 23.88 -6.60 16.46
C MET A 485 25.13 -6.02 17.12
N LEU A 486 26.17 -5.74 16.32
CA LEU A 486 27.42 -5.18 16.84
C LEU A 486 27.25 -3.73 17.32
N ILE A 487 26.56 -2.88 16.54
CA ILE A 487 26.30 -1.49 16.89
C ILE A 487 25.44 -1.39 18.15
N ILE A 488 24.35 -2.17 18.22
CA ILE A 488 23.48 -2.21 19.41
C ILE A 488 24.27 -2.65 20.65
N ALA A 489 25.10 -3.67 20.55
CA ALA A 489 25.89 -4.17 21.66
C ALA A 489 26.92 -3.12 22.14
N ALA A 490 27.64 -2.49 21.22
CA ALA A 490 28.61 -1.44 21.52
C ALA A 490 27.92 -0.21 22.16
N HIS A 491 26.83 0.25 21.57
CA HIS A 491 26.04 1.38 22.06
C HIS A 491 25.51 1.10 23.48
N LYS A 492 24.89 -0.06 23.69
CA LYS A 492 24.41 -0.49 25.01
C LYS A 492 25.53 -0.57 26.03
N PHE A 493 26.74 -0.97 25.63
CA PHE A 493 27.89 -1.01 26.50
C PHE A 493 28.37 0.39 26.90
N LEU A 494 28.44 1.32 25.97
CA LEU A 494 28.77 2.74 26.22
C LEU A 494 27.78 3.39 27.19
N GLU A 495 26.49 3.13 27.04
CA GLU A 495 25.45 3.68 27.92
C GLU A 495 25.62 3.27 29.39
N LYS A 496 26.17 2.09 29.67
CA LYS A 496 26.45 1.66 31.06
C LYS A 496 27.46 2.56 31.77
N PHE A 497 28.31 3.25 30.99
CA PHE A 497 29.30 4.18 31.53
C PHE A 497 28.77 5.62 31.59
N THR A 498 27.83 6.01 30.74
CA THR A 498 27.46 7.40 30.56
C THR A 498 26.08 7.78 31.07
N LEU A 499 25.17 6.81 31.25
CA LEU A 499 23.83 7.06 31.76
C LEU A 499 23.70 6.76 33.24
N SER A 500 22.91 7.57 33.94
CA SER A 500 22.53 7.27 35.31
C SER A 500 21.65 6.03 35.39
N LYS A 501 21.63 5.37 36.59
CA LYS A 501 20.80 4.18 36.86
C LYS A 501 19.34 4.34 36.37
N TRP A 502 18.70 5.47 36.70
CA TRP A 502 17.29 5.68 36.36
C TRP A 502 17.06 6.01 34.91
N GLN A 503 18.01 6.68 34.23
CA GLN A 503 17.96 6.89 32.79
C GLN A 503 17.98 5.56 32.03
N GLN A 504 18.91 4.66 32.38
CA GLN A 504 18.99 3.33 31.76
C GLN A 504 17.67 2.57 31.94
N TYR A 505 17.16 2.52 33.20
CA TYR A 505 15.94 1.79 33.52
C TYR A 505 14.72 2.24 32.72
N TRP A 506 14.45 3.56 32.71
CA TRP A 506 13.32 4.11 31.97
C TRP A 506 13.48 3.99 30.46
N LYS A 507 14.67 4.24 29.94
CA LYS A 507 14.95 4.11 28.52
C LYS A 507 14.71 2.67 28.02
N GLU A 508 15.15 1.66 28.76
CA GLU A 508 14.91 0.26 28.40
C GLU A 508 13.41 -0.07 28.33
N GLN A 509 12.61 0.44 29.26
CA GLN A 509 11.15 0.22 29.22
C GLN A 509 10.51 0.84 27.98
N VAL A 510 10.87 2.07 27.66
CA VAL A 510 10.32 2.81 26.51
C VAL A 510 10.78 2.18 25.20
N ALA A 511 12.01 1.72 25.13
CA ALA A 511 12.58 1.09 23.94
C ALA A 511 11.88 -0.24 23.57
N VAL A 512 11.43 -1.01 24.58
CA VAL A 512 10.63 -2.23 24.34
C VAL A 512 9.33 -1.87 23.58
N TRP A 513 8.66 -0.79 23.99
CA TRP A 513 7.46 -0.31 23.30
C TRP A 513 7.76 0.21 21.90
N TYR A 514 8.88 0.93 21.70
CA TYR A 514 9.31 1.33 20.36
C TYR A 514 9.41 0.13 19.43
N GLY A 515 10.15 -0.91 19.84
CA GLY A 515 10.29 -2.14 19.06
C GLY A 515 8.97 -2.87 18.80
N MET A 516 8.05 -2.86 19.78
CA MET A 516 6.72 -3.43 19.62
C MET A 516 5.91 -2.67 18.58
N PHE A 517 5.80 -1.35 18.68
CA PHE A 517 5.05 -0.52 17.73
C PHE A 517 5.61 -0.62 16.31
N ILE A 518 6.93 -0.63 16.13
CA ILE A 518 7.56 -0.87 14.83
C ILE A 518 7.15 -2.24 14.28
N HIS A 519 7.22 -3.28 15.09
CA HIS A 519 6.85 -4.62 14.64
C HIS A 519 5.38 -4.72 14.24
N GLU A 520 4.49 -4.10 15.02
CA GLU A 520 3.03 -4.08 14.83
C GLU A 520 2.56 -3.08 13.76
N SER A 521 3.48 -2.44 13.02
CA SER A 521 3.18 -1.40 12.01
C SER A 521 2.51 -0.14 12.56
N GLN A 522 2.73 0.16 13.83
CA GLN A 522 2.16 1.33 14.53
C GLN A 522 3.09 2.54 14.49
N TYR A 523 4.01 2.63 13.53
CA TYR A 523 4.96 3.75 13.42
C TYR A 523 4.26 5.12 13.32
N LEU A 524 3.07 5.17 12.71
CA LEU A 524 2.29 6.39 12.54
C LEU A 524 1.49 6.79 13.79
N GLU A 525 1.50 5.99 14.86
CA GLU A 525 0.89 6.36 16.13
C GLU A 525 1.60 7.58 16.74
N PRO A 526 0.85 8.58 17.24
CA PRO A 526 1.43 9.80 17.80
C PRO A 526 2.42 9.54 18.94
N VAL A 527 2.17 8.54 19.79
CA VAL A 527 3.04 8.16 20.91
C VAL A 527 4.45 7.77 20.46
N MET A 528 4.64 7.36 19.20
CA MET A 528 5.98 7.08 18.68
C MET A 528 6.88 8.31 18.71
N ARG A 529 6.32 9.49 18.45
CA ARG A 529 7.07 10.77 18.53
C ARG A 529 7.47 11.12 19.96
N ASP A 530 6.63 10.79 20.94
CA ASP A 530 6.93 10.98 22.37
C ASP A 530 8.08 10.05 22.79
N ILE A 531 8.02 8.78 22.35
CA ILE A 531 9.07 7.79 22.60
C ILE A 531 10.38 8.21 21.96
N GLU A 532 10.37 8.62 20.71
CA GLU A 532 11.55 9.11 19.99
C GLU A 532 12.19 10.32 20.68
N ALA A 533 11.39 11.29 21.11
CA ALA A 533 11.88 12.44 21.86
C ALA A 533 12.56 12.06 23.18
N MET A 534 12.01 11.06 23.89
CA MET A 534 12.63 10.54 25.12
C MET A 534 13.93 9.81 24.82
N LEU A 535 13.95 8.94 23.81
CA LEU A 535 15.16 8.23 23.39
C LEU A 535 16.26 9.22 23.00
N GLU A 536 15.96 10.22 22.17
CA GLU A 536 16.91 11.24 21.74
C GLU A 536 17.43 12.06 22.92
N SER A 537 16.56 12.49 23.81
CA SER A 537 16.96 13.24 25.03
C SER A 537 17.93 12.46 25.92
N SER A 538 17.82 11.13 25.95
CA SER A 538 18.71 10.27 26.74
C SER A 538 20.14 10.21 26.19
N GLN A 539 20.35 10.56 24.92
CA GLN A 539 21.63 10.37 24.21
C GLN A 539 22.63 11.52 24.37
N ARG A 540 22.25 12.62 25.00
CA ARG A 540 23.10 13.84 25.07
C ARG A 540 24.53 13.60 25.54
N ASN A 541 24.72 12.68 26.49
CA ASN A 541 26.01 12.35 27.09
C ASN A 541 26.51 10.95 26.69
N VAL A 542 25.92 10.33 25.66
CA VAL A 542 26.39 9.04 25.15
C VAL A 542 27.45 9.29 24.08
N ASN A 543 28.65 9.67 24.55
CA ASN A 543 29.80 10.01 23.71
C ASN A 543 30.98 9.11 24.06
N GLY A 544 31.70 8.62 23.06
CA GLY A 544 32.91 7.84 23.28
C GLY A 544 33.16 6.77 22.22
N THR A 545 34.25 6.07 22.40
CA THR A 545 34.68 4.97 21.53
C THR A 545 34.58 3.66 22.28
N VAL A 546 33.94 2.67 21.66
CA VAL A 546 33.85 1.29 22.16
C VAL A 546 34.71 0.40 21.30
N VAL A 547 35.60 -0.35 21.92
CA VAL A 547 36.42 -1.37 21.25
C VAL A 547 35.73 -2.72 21.42
N MET A 548 35.50 -3.38 20.29
CA MET A 548 34.92 -4.72 20.23
C MET A 548 35.90 -5.66 19.56
N LYS A 549 36.00 -6.88 20.06
CA LYS A 549 36.83 -7.93 19.46
C LYS A 549 35.92 -8.90 18.71
N LEU A 550 36.19 -9.07 17.43
CA LEU A 550 35.46 -9.94 16.52
C LEU A 550 36.18 -11.29 16.39
N SER A 551 35.42 -12.37 16.34
CA SER A 551 35.90 -13.72 16.01
C SER A 551 34.79 -14.49 15.30
N PRO A 552 35.08 -15.65 14.66
CA PRO A 552 34.07 -16.40 13.96
C PRO A 552 32.80 -16.66 14.78
N LYS A 553 31.66 -16.14 14.32
CA LYS A 553 30.31 -16.24 14.92
C LYS A 553 30.19 -15.64 16.32
N HIS A 554 31.16 -14.82 16.76
CA HIS A 554 31.19 -14.25 18.10
C HIS A 554 31.80 -12.84 18.10
N PHE A 555 31.39 -12.03 19.08
CA PHE A 555 32.06 -10.78 19.44
C PHE A 555 32.01 -10.56 20.95
N GLU A 556 32.98 -9.81 21.46
CA GLU A 556 33.04 -9.39 22.85
C GLU A 556 33.41 -7.92 22.97
N THR A 557 32.93 -7.24 24.02
CA THR A 557 33.32 -5.87 24.33
C THR A 557 34.66 -5.87 25.06
N VAL A 558 35.61 -5.08 24.59
CA VAL A 558 36.95 -4.98 25.19
C VAL A 558 37.02 -3.80 26.15
N GLY A 559 36.56 -2.61 25.72
CA GLY A 559 36.65 -1.43 26.56
C GLY A 559 35.95 -0.22 26.01
N VAL A 560 35.90 0.84 26.81
CA VAL A 560 35.27 2.14 26.47
C VAL A 560 36.25 3.26 26.81
N ASP A 561 36.36 4.23 25.92
CA ASP A 561 36.94 5.52 26.22
C ASP A 561 35.86 6.61 25.99
N SER A 562 35.49 7.29 27.07
CA SER A 562 34.41 8.30 27.06
C SER A 562 34.78 9.49 27.94
N PRO A 563 34.51 10.73 27.45
CA PRO A 563 34.62 11.92 28.29
C PRO A 563 33.53 11.99 29.38
N ASP A 564 32.41 11.27 29.18
CA ASP A 564 31.22 11.26 30.05
C ASP A 564 31.19 10.03 30.99
N ASP A 565 32.31 9.36 31.16
CA ASP A 565 32.45 8.14 31.95
C ASP A 565 32.18 8.38 33.45
N LEU A 566 31.05 7.87 33.96
CA LEU A 566 30.62 7.97 35.35
C LEU A 566 31.40 7.06 36.29
N VAL A 567 32.15 6.08 35.80
CA VAL A 567 33.02 5.24 36.60
C VAL A 567 34.24 6.05 37.06
N LYS A 568 34.72 6.95 36.22
CA LYS A 568 35.82 7.89 36.53
C LYS A 568 35.30 9.09 37.33
N ASN A 569 34.84 8.89 38.57
CA ASN A 569 34.31 9.98 39.39
C ASN A 569 35.22 10.28 40.61
N LYS A 570 35.03 11.46 41.21
CA LYS A 570 35.82 11.91 42.37
C LYS A 570 35.25 11.50 43.75
N LEU A 571 34.07 10.87 43.76
CA LEU A 571 33.33 10.53 44.98
C LEU A 571 33.79 9.22 45.58
N GLY A 572 34.29 8.30 44.73
CA GLY A 572 34.76 6.99 45.18
C GLY A 572 35.06 6.06 44.01
N GLU A 573 35.77 4.99 44.30
CA GLU A 573 36.10 3.90 43.39
C GLU A 573 35.47 2.59 43.88
N TYR A 574 35.07 1.72 42.95
CA TYR A 574 34.50 0.44 43.31
C TYR A 574 35.55 -0.44 44.03
N GLY A 575 35.21 -0.96 45.21
CA GLY A 575 36.12 -1.77 46.02
C GLY A 575 37.00 -0.95 46.97
N GLU A 576 37.00 0.37 46.91
CA GLU A 576 37.77 1.25 47.77
C GLU A 576 36.88 1.94 48.83
N MET A 577 37.51 2.45 49.91
CA MET A 577 36.77 3.27 50.88
C MET A 577 36.24 4.56 50.23
N GLN A 578 34.96 4.79 50.44
CA GLN A 578 34.30 5.96 49.87
C GLN A 578 34.81 7.27 50.51
N LYS A 579 34.93 8.31 49.68
CA LYS A 579 35.36 9.64 50.10
C LYS A 579 34.19 10.63 50.24
N GLY A 580 33.05 10.30 49.67
CA GLY A 580 31.86 11.14 49.64
C GLY A 580 30.90 10.98 50.82
N TRP A 581 31.05 9.93 51.64
CA TRP A 581 30.22 9.64 52.81
C TRP A 581 30.96 8.74 53.84
N THR A 582 30.49 8.72 55.10
CA THR A 582 31.09 7.97 56.19
C THR A 582 30.38 6.62 56.44
N SER A 583 30.97 5.76 57.22
CA SER A 583 30.33 4.50 57.68
C SER A 583 29.01 4.75 58.43
N ASP A 584 28.91 5.85 59.17
CA ASP A 584 27.69 6.18 59.92
C ASP A 584 26.59 6.70 58.99
N ASP A 585 26.93 7.42 57.94
CA ASP A 585 25.97 7.78 56.86
C ASP A 585 25.40 6.52 56.20
N ALA A 586 26.27 5.55 55.91
CA ALA A 586 25.85 4.26 55.34
C ALA A 586 24.91 3.50 56.28
N LYS A 587 25.24 3.38 57.57
CA LYS A 587 24.38 2.75 58.56
C LYS A 587 23.02 3.43 58.68
N GLY A 588 23.00 4.78 58.67
CA GLY A 588 21.77 5.57 58.68
C GLY A 588 20.89 5.30 57.46
N PHE A 589 21.48 5.33 56.27
CA PHE A 589 20.80 5.02 55.01
C PHE A 589 20.23 3.60 54.99
N ILE A 590 21.03 2.58 55.35
CA ILE A 590 20.59 1.17 55.40
C ILE A 590 19.42 1.01 56.39
N LYS A 591 19.47 1.65 57.55
CA LYS A 591 18.41 1.62 58.55
C LYS A 591 17.10 2.17 57.99
N VAL A 592 17.13 3.29 57.30
CA VAL A 592 15.95 3.91 56.67
C VAL A 592 15.42 3.05 55.54
N CYS A 593 16.29 2.61 54.64
CA CYS A 593 15.93 1.75 53.51
C CYS A 593 15.34 0.39 53.93
N SER A 594 15.77 -0.15 55.08
CA SER A 594 15.23 -1.41 55.60
C SER A 594 13.81 -1.27 56.19
N THR A 595 13.36 -0.04 56.49
CA THR A 595 12.09 0.18 57.21
C THR A 595 10.87 -0.45 56.54
N PRO A 596 10.64 -0.34 55.20
CA PRO A 596 9.49 -0.98 54.57
C PRO A 596 9.50 -2.51 54.71
N LEU A 597 10.66 -3.13 54.49
CA LEU A 597 10.82 -4.58 54.63
C LEU A 597 10.63 -5.03 56.07
N ARG A 598 11.23 -4.32 57.03
CA ARG A 598 11.05 -4.63 58.46
C ARG A 598 9.58 -4.45 58.87
N ALA A 599 8.90 -3.42 58.44
CA ALA A 599 7.48 -3.23 58.72
C ALA A 599 6.63 -4.38 58.20
N TYR A 600 6.92 -4.84 56.99
CA TYR A 600 6.24 -5.99 56.40
C TYR A 600 6.41 -7.24 57.26
N TYR A 601 7.65 -7.67 57.55
CA TYR A 601 7.91 -8.88 58.27
C TYR A 601 7.57 -8.80 59.78
N LEU A 602 7.54 -7.62 60.38
CA LEU A 602 7.00 -7.44 61.75
C LEU A 602 5.49 -7.72 61.83
N ASN A 603 4.76 -7.42 60.77
CA ASN A 603 3.32 -7.68 60.71
C ASN A 603 2.98 -9.10 60.20
N HIS A 604 3.93 -9.78 59.55
CA HIS A 604 3.77 -11.12 58.97
C HIS A 604 4.81 -12.08 59.50
N LYS A 605 4.76 -12.33 60.83
CA LYS A 605 5.76 -13.14 61.52
C LYS A 605 5.84 -14.58 60.99
N ASP A 606 4.70 -15.17 60.64
CA ASP A 606 4.64 -16.55 60.14
C ASP A 606 5.40 -16.68 58.79
N GLU A 607 5.37 -15.65 57.95
CA GLU A 607 6.13 -15.60 56.69
C GLU A 607 7.64 -15.44 56.97
N ALA A 608 8.01 -14.64 57.96
CA ALA A 608 9.39 -14.48 58.38
C ALA A 608 9.98 -15.81 58.90
N GLU A 609 9.25 -16.53 59.80
CA GLU A 609 9.64 -17.83 60.32
C GLU A 609 9.75 -18.90 59.21
N LYS A 610 8.87 -18.83 58.22
CA LYS A 610 8.94 -19.72 57.07
C LYS A 610 10.18 -19.44 56.23
N LEU A 611 10.49 -18.18 55.96
CA LEU A 611 11.67 -17.77 55.21
C LEU A 611 12.96 -18.21 55.94
N GLU A 612 13.04 -18.06 57.28
CA GLU A 612 14.17 -18.54 58.07
C GLU A 612 14.40 -20.07 58.00
N LYS A 613 13.30 -20.84 57.84
CA LYS A 613 13.38 -22.31 57.72
C LYS A 613 13.74 -22.76 56.29
N GLU A 614 13.49 -21.94 55.30
CA GLU A 614 13.77 -22.23 53.88
C GLU A 614 15.19 -21.81 53.47
N LEU A 615 15.83 -20.88 54.21
CA LEU A 615 17.22 -20.43 54.04
C LEU A 615 18.18 -21.29 54.88
#